data_a3f869f028eb09a98a3d463e7dcebba9
#
_entry.id   a3f869f028eb09a98a3d463e7dcebba9
#
_cell.length_a   1.000
_cell.length_b   1.000
_cell.length_c   1.000
_cell.angle_alpha   90.00
_cell.angle_beta   90.00
_cell.angle_gamma   90.00
#
_symmetry.space_group_name_H-M   'P 1'
#
loop_
_entity.id
_entity.type
_entity.pdbx_description
1 polymer ?
#
loop_
_entity_poly.entity_id
_entity_poly.type
_entity_poly.pdbx_seq_one_letter_code
_entity_poly.pdbx_strand_id
1 'polypeptide(L)'
;MPVNHYDYSDNTQLSPHFKIREFRCSCGKSHETLIASELVDKLEQLYSTLNCSKIIVTSGYRCPEHDKAVGGTSSGQHTKGTAADVCCYGQDGQPISSKTVCCKAQDLGFGGIANITSSYQYTHLDVRTGYRWLGDETKGNGTITDDFYKYFGLTSAKNILYGIDVSYCQQKIDWVKVKASGKVSFALIRAGFGKILKNQVDDYFEENYAGCQKSGIPCGAFWYSYATNAAEARQEASVCLQVLQGKQFAYPIYFDLEEKKQFALGKQVCSEMVEAFCSTLEQAGYYAGLYCSTFYLENYVTESVRNRYTVWCADYSGECGYSGDYGIWQKGCGTISGVNGDVDLDECYIDYPTIIKNAGLNGFTKSATTTPEDTKKDTSDTEKGTSDNDTLKQILQHVTSIDAKLK
;
A
#
# COMPACT_ATOMS: atom_id res chain seq x y z
N MET A 1 -16.67 -10.13 -8.30
CA MET A 1 -15.71 -10.91 -9.12
C MET A 1 -16.37 -12.17 -9.63
N PRO A 2 -16.59 -12.34 -10.94
CA PRO A 2 -17.21 -13.54 -11.46
C PRO A 2 -16.24 -14.73 -11.39
N VAL A 3 -16.72 -15.83 -10.80
CA VAL A 3 -16.05 -17.13 -10.83
C VAL A 3 -16.78 -18.00 -11.81
N ASN A 4 -16.09 -18.45 -12.84
CA ASN A 4 -16.66 -19.31 -13.88
C ASN A 4 -16.49 -20.78 -13.50
N HIS A 5 -17.44 -21.60 -13.93
CA HIS A 5 -17.51 -23.03 -13.68
C HIS A 5 -17.29 -23.78 -14.99
N TYR A 6 -16.35 -24.71 -15.01
CA TYR A 6 -15.98 -25.46 -16.20
C TYR A 6 -16.02 -26.95 -15.92
N ASP A 7 -16.58 -27.72 -16.87
CA ASP A 7 -16.55 -29.17 -16.78
C ASP A 7 -15.11 -29.72 -16.77
N TYR A 8 -14.90 -30.86 -16.09
CA TYR A 8 -13.59 -31.50 -16.03
C TYR A 8 -13.00 -31.80 -17.42
N SER A 9 -13.83 -32.13 -18.41
CA SER A 9 -13.44 -32.44 -19.79
C SER A 9 -13.09 -31.19 -20.61
N ASP A 10 -13.45 -29.98 -20.14
CA ASP A 10 -13.28 -28.75 -20.88
C ASP A 10 -11.81 -28.34 -20.96
N ASN A 11 -11.24 -28.27 -22.15
CA ASN A 11 -9.85 -27.89 -22.43
C ASN A 11 -9.75 -26.56 -23.17
N THR A 12 -10.81 -25.75 -23.15
CA THR A 12 -10.84 -24.47 -23.84
C THR A 12 -9.72 -23.55 -23.39
N GLN A 13 -9.23 -22.75 -24.32
CA GLN A 13 -8.28 -21.68 -24.03
C GLN A 13 -9.00 -20.56 -23.26
N LEU A 14 -8.48 -20.20 -22.10
CA LEU A 14 -9.01 -19.12 -21.26
C LEU A 14 -8.50 -17.74 -21.72
N SER A 15 -7.23 -17.70 -22.09
CA SER A 15 -6.49 -16.49 -22.47
C SER A 15 -5.30 -16.87 -23.34
N PRO A 16 -4.53 -15.94 -23.90
CA PRO A 16 -3.40 -16.25 -24.78
C PRO A 16 -2.43 -17.32 -24.23
N HIS A 17 -2.21 -17.34 -22.90
CA HIS A 17 -1.21 -18.22 -22.29
C HIS A 17 -1.77 -19.29 -21.37
N PHE A 18 -3.08 -19.28 -21.05
CA PHE A 18 -3.68 -20.20 -20.06
C PHE A 18 -4.84 -20.99 -20.62
N LYS A 19 -4.95 -22.28 -20.20
CA LYS A 19 -6.05 -23.20 -20.51
C LYS A 19 -6.73 -23.65 -19.25
N ILE A 20 -8.02 -24.00 -19.32
CA ILE A 20 -8.82 -24.50 -18.18
C ILE A 20 -8.12 -25.66 -17.49
N ARG A 21 -7.56 -26.61 -18.22
CA ARG A 21 -6.94 -27.82 -17.67
C ARG A 21 -5.79 -27.54 -16.70
N GLU A 22 -5.14 -26.37 -16.81
CA GLU A 22 -4.00 -26.01 -15.96
C GLU A 22 -4.42 -25.63 -14.54
N PHE A 23 -5.69 -25.28 -14.37
CA PHE A 23 -6.28 -24.92 -13.09
C PHE A 23 -7.04 -26.03 -12.41
N ARG A 24 -7.10 -27.23 -12.98
CA ARG A 24 -7.84 -28.36 -12.43
C ARG A 24 -7.28 -28.84 -11.09
N CYS A 25 -8.20 -29.37 -10.26
CA CYS A 25 -7.82 -30.05 -9.05
C CYS A 25 -6.97 -31.31 -9.36
N SER A 26 -5.84 -31.45 -8.70
CA SER A 26 -4.90 -32.58 -8.88
C SER A 26 -5.26 -33.82 -8.04
N CYS A 27 -6.46 -33.90 -7.46
CA CYS A 27 -6.89 -35.03 -6.60
C CYS A 27 -7.16 -36.35 -7.36
N GLY A 28 -7.08 -36.35 -8.69
CA GLY A 28 -7.36 -37.52 -9.53
C GLY A 28 -8.83 -37.84 -9.77
N LYS A 29 -9.75 -37.03 -9.23
CA LYS A 29 -11.20 -37.16 -9.47
C LYS A 29 -11.67 -36.14 -10.49
N SER A 30 -12.72 -36.48 -11.25
CA SER A 30 -13.37 -35.56 -12.19
C SER A 30 -14.26 -34.58 -11.43
N HIS A 31 -13.77 -33.37 -11.24
CA HIS A 31 -14.50 -32.27 -10.61
C HIS A 31 -14.73 -31.14 -11.61
N GLU A 32 -15.79 -30.41 -11.41
CA GLU A 32 -15.92 -29.07 -11.94
C GLU A 32 -14.72 -28.20 -11.50
N THR A 33 -14.22 -27.38 -12.39
CA THR A 33 -13.08 -26.47 -12.13
C THR A 33 -13.60 -25.04 -12.02
N LEU A 34 -13.34 -24.38 -10.91
CA LEU A 34 -13.69 -23.00 -10.65
C LEU A 34 -12.50 -22.09 -10.96
N ILE A 35 -12.73 -21.04 -11.75
CA ILE A 35 -11.68 -20.08 -12.11
C ILE A 35 -12.25 -18.67 -12.15
N ALA A 36 -11.72 -17.76 -11.33
CA ALA A 36 -12.04 -16.35 -11.38
C ALA A 36 -11.43 -15.69 -12.62
N SER A 37 -12.22 -14.95 -13.38
CA SER A 37 -11.73 -14.23 -14.57
C SER A 37 -10.60 -13.28 -14.21
N GLU A 38 -10.73 -12.53 -13.12
CA GLU A 38 -9.71 -11.60 -12.65
C GLU A 38 -8.38 -12.28 -12.33
N LEU A 39 -8.38 -13.52 -11.84
CA LEU A 39 -7.15 -14.28 -11.61
C LEU A 39 -6.39 -14.49 -12.93
N VAL A 40 -7.10 -14.89 -13.98
CA VAL A 40 -6.52 -15.10 -15.31
C VAL A 40 -5.99 -13.79 -15.89
N ASP A 41 -6.76 -12.71 -15.81
CA ASP A 41 -6.37 -11.38 -16.30
C ASP A 41 -5.10 -10.88 -15.61
N LYS A 42 -4.99 -11.04 -14.29
CA LYS A 42 -3.80 -10.65 -13.52
C LYS A 42 -2.59 -11.55 -13.81
N LEU A 43 -2.80 -12.84 -14.06
CA LEU A 43 -1.72 -13.74 -14.49
C LEU A 43 -1.18 -13.37 -15.89
N GLU A 44 -2.04 -12.92 -16.82
CA GLU A 44 -1.62 -12.39 -18.12
C GLU A 44 -0.83 -11.08 -17.98
N GLN A 45 -1.26 -10.20 -17.09
CA GLN A 45 -0.51 -8.97 -16.76
C GLN A 45 0.86 -9.31 -16.17
N LEU A 46 0.92 -10.29 -15.28
CA LEU A 46 2.16 -10.78 -14.67
C LEU A 46 3.09 -11.38 -15.74
N TYR A 47 2.55 -12.19 -16.66
CA TYR A 47 3.28 -12.76 -17.79
C TYR A 47 3.99 -11.66 -18.60
N SER A 48 3.24 -10.63 -18.95
CA SER A 48 3.75 -9.50 -19.74
C SER A 48 4.75 -8.64 -18.97
N THR A 49 4.45 -8.32 -17.69
CA THR A 49 5.29 -7.45 -16.86
C THR A 49 6.65 -8.07 -16.53
N LEU A 50 6.69 -9.40 -16.33
CA LEU A 50 7.92 -10.15 -16.08
C LEU A 50 8.63 -10.58 -17.36
N ASN A 51 8.07 -10.28 -18.55
CA ASN A 51 8.55 -10.77 -19.84
C ASN A 51 8.79 -12.29 -19.81
N CYS A 52 7.77 -13.03 -19.36
CA CYS A 52 7.87 -14.47 -19.21
C CYS A 52 7.94 -15.19 -20.58
N SER A 53 8.68 -16.30 -20.64
CA SER A 53 8.55 -17.30 -21.72
C SER A 53 7.39 -18.25 -21.45
N LYS A 54 7.08 -18.52 -20.18
CA LYS A 54 5.92 -19.29 -19.72
C LYS A 54 5.65 -19.03 -18.25
N ILE A 55 4.39 -19.23 -17.82
CA ILE A 55 3.98 -19.40 -16.43
C ILE A 55 3.36 -20.80 -16.29
N ILE A 56 3.85 -21.59 -15.36
CA ILE A 56 3.29 -22.91 -15.03
C ILE A 56 2.40 -22.74 -13.82
N VAL A 57 1.12 -23.08 -13.95
CA VAL A 57 0.21 -23.21 -12.79
C VAL A 57 0.46 -24.58 -12.17
N THR A 58 1.10 -24.58 -11.00
CA THR A 58 1.42 -25.81 -10.26
C THR A 58 0.27 -26.29 -9.40
N SER A 59 -0.64 -25.38 -9.03
CA SER A 59 -1.90 -25.69 -8.34
C SER A 59 -2.90 -24.55 -8.59
N GLY A 60 -4.05 -24.87 -9.18
CA GLY A 60 -5.16 -23.95 -9.37
C GLY A 60 -6.29 -24.22 -8.38
N TYR A 61 -7.48 -24.56 -8.90
CA TYR A 61 -8.62 -24.98 -8.09
C TYR A 61 -8.30 -26.26 -7.31
N ARG A 62 -8.72 -26.31 -6.05
CA ARG A 62 -8.68 -27.51 -5.20
C ARG A 62 -10.08 -27.81 -4.67
N CYS A 63 -10.56 -29.02 -4.82
CA CYS A 63 -11.76 -29.44 -4.11
C CYS A 63 -11.51 -29.41 -2.58
N PRO A 64 -12.53 -29.19 -1.73
CA PRO A 64 -12.33 -29.04 -0.29
C PRO A 64 -11.57 -30.19 0.37
N GLU A 65 -11.82 -31.46 -0.09
CA GLU A 65 -11.13 -32.64 0.41
C GLU A 65 -9.63 -32.62 0.07
N HIS A 66 -9.29 -32.24 -1.15
CA HIS A 66 -7.90 -32.15 -1.58
C HIS A 66 -7.17 -31.01 -0.88
N ASP A 67 -7.81 -29.84 -0.79
CA ASP A 67 -7.23 -28.68 -0.09
C ASP A 67 -6.88 -29.05 1.36
N LYS A 68 -7.80 -29.73 2.06
CA LYS A 68 -7.53 -30.24 3.42
C LYS A 68 -6.40 -31.27 3.45
N ALA A 69 -6.32 -32.16 2.47
CA ALA A 69 -5.29 -33.20 2.40
C ALA A 69 -3.88 -32.62 2.20
N VAL A 70 -3.76 -31.45 1.56
CA VAL A 70 -2.49 -30.76 1.33
C VAL A 70 -2.21 -29.62 2.34
N GLY A 71 -2.96 -29.59 3.45
CA GLY A 71 -2.72 -28.66 4.56
C GLY A 71 -3.51 -27.33 4.48
N GLY A 72 -4.43 -27.20 3.55
CA GLY A 72 -5.31 -26.06 3.45
C GLY A 72 -6.50 -26.10 4.42
N THR A 73 -7.31 -25.03 4.42
CA THR A 73 -8.43 -24.84 5.35
C THR A 73 -9.75 -25.45 4.89
N SER A 74 -9.80 -26.07 3.70
CA SER A 74 -11.01 -26.56 3.00
C SER A 74 -11.97 -25.44 2.53
N SER A 75 -11.66 -24.18 2.78
CA SER A 75 -12.48 -23.01 2.41
C SER A 75 -11.61 -21.83 1.93
N GLY A 76 -10.32 -22.10 1.62
CA GLY A 76 -9.35 -21.13 1.17
C GLY A 76 -9.59 -20.59 -0.25
N GLN A 77 -8.68 -19.78 -0.75
CA GLN A 77 -8.81 -19.15 -2.06
C GLN A 77 -8.75 -20.16 -3.21
N HIS A 78 -7.98 -21.25 -3.07
CA HIS A 78 -7.96 -22.34 -4.04
C HIS A 78 -9.32 -23.03 -4.19
N THR A 79 -10.05 -23.24 -3.08
CA THR A 79 -11.38 -23.87 -3.14
C THR A 79 -12.47 -22.96 -3.72
N LYS A 80 -12.19 -21.66 -3.78
CA LYS A 80 -13.07 -20.65 -4.40
C LYS A 80 -12.73 -20.39 -5.87
N GLY A 81 -11.66 -21.00 -6.41
CA GLY A 81 -11.18 -20.73 -7.77
C GLY A 81 -10.53 -19.35 -7.95
N THR A 82 -10.11 -18.71 -6.87
CA THR A 82 -9.57 -17.34 -6.86
C THR A 82 -8.05 -17.30 -6.63
N ALA A 83 -7.40 -18.47 -6.58
CA ALA A 83 -5.96 -18.60 -6.34
C ALA A 83 -5.25 -19.52 -7.32
N ALA A 84 -3.98 -19.26 -7.55
CA ALA A 84 -3.04 -20.14 -8.23
C ALA A 84 -1.67 -20.11 -7.58
N ASP A 85 -1.05 -21.30 -7.44
CA ASP A 85 0.37 -21.43 -7.18
C ASP A 85 1.08 -21.52 -8.53
N VAL A 86 2.08 -20.66 -8.76
CA VAL A 86 2.71 -20.51 -10.08
C VAL A 86 4.22 -20.57 -10.00
N CYS A 87 4.86 -21.00 -11.11
CA CYS A 87 6.28 -20.82 -11.37
C CYS A 87 6.45 -20.06 -12.69
N CYS A 88 7.08 -18.89 -12.63
CA CYS A 88 7.34 -18.03 -13.79
C CYS A 88 8.74 -18.31 -14.36
N TYR A 89 8.88 -18.35 -15.69
CA TYR A 89 10.14 -18.57 -16.37
C TYR A 89 10.50 -17.38 -17.26
N GLY A 90 11.75 -16.96 -17.20
CA GLY A 90 12.30 -15.92 -18.08
C GLY A 90 12.54 -16.39 -19.52
N GLN A 91 12.93 -15.48 -20.40
CA GLN A 91 13.27 -15.78 -21.81
C GLN A 91 14.49 -16.69 -21.94
N ASP A 92 15.33 -16.74 -20.92
CA ASP A 92 16.48 -17.66 -20.79
C ASP A 92 16.08 -19.09 -20.37
N GLY A 93 14.78 -19.33 -20.16
CA GLY A 93 14.23 -20.60 -19.72
C GLY A 93 14.49 -20.93 -18.26
N GLN A 94 15.07 -20.00 -17.47
CA GLN A 94 15.28 -20.20 -16.03
C GLN A 94 14.07 -19.71 -15.21
N PRO A 95 13.81 -20.31 -14.05
CA PRO A 95 12.79 -19.83 -13.15
C PRO A 95 13.13 -18.42 -12.64
N ILE A 96 12.18 -17.51 -12.75
CA ILE A 96 12.25 -16.19 -12.13
C ILE A 96 12.09 -16.39 -10.62
N SER A 97 12.91 -15.70 -9.81
CA SER A 97 12.84 -15.86 -8.36
C SER A 97 11.44 -15.55 -7.83
N SER A 98 10.94 -16.39 -6.92
CA SER A 98 9.64 -16.19 -6.27
C SER A 98 9.52 -14.80 -5.64
N LYS A 99 10.60 -14.29 -5.08
CA LYS A 99 10.69 -12.93 -4.55
C LYS A 99 10.40 -11.85 -5.60
N THR A 100 10.96 -11.98 -6.81
CA THR A 100 10.69 -11.06 -7.94
C THR A 100 9.23 -11.17 -8.39
N VAL A 101 8.70 -12.41 -8.45
CA VAL A 101 7.29 -12.66 -8.80
C VAL A 101 6.37 -12.00 -7.77
N CYS A 102 6.64 -12.18 -6.47
CA CYS A 102 5.88 -11.54 -5.38
C CYS A 102 5.84 -10.02 -5.51
N CYS A 103 6.98 -9.37 -5.88
CA CYS A 103 7.04 -7.92 -6.14
C CYS A 103 6.08 -7.48 -7.19
N LYS A 104 6.22 -8.11 -8.33
CA LYS A 104 5.42 -7.71 -9.48
C LYS A 104 3.95 -8.01 -9.26
N ALA A 105 3.64 -9.08 -8.55
CA ALA A 105 2.27 -9.39 -8.13
C ALA A 105 1.70 -8.29 -7.21
N GLN A 106 2.53 -7.73 -6.32
CA GLN A 106 2.11 -6.60 -5.50
C GLN A 106 1.81 -5.36 -6.34
N ASP A 107 2.70 -5.02 -7.27
CA ASP A 107 2.52 -3.87 -8.18
C ASP A 107 1.22 -4.02 -9.02
N LEU A 108 0.84 -5.26 -9.33
CA LEU A 108 -0.37 -5.61 -10.07
C LEU A 108 -1.63 -5.75 -9.18
N GLY A 109 -1.50 -5.53 -7.86
CA GLY A 109 -2.63 -5.54 -6.94
C GLY A 109 -3.24 -6.92 -6.69
N PHE A 110 -2.44 -8.01 -6.66
CA PHE A 110 -2.92 -9.28 -6.11
C PHE A 110 -3.25 -9.12 -4.63
N GLY A 111 -4.34 -9.72 -4.18
CA GLY A 111 -4.81 -9.62 -2.79
C GLY A 111 -4.06 -10.55 -1.83
N GLY A 112 -3.68 -11.74 -2.27
CA GLY A 112 -2.84 -12.68 -1.54
C GLY A 112 -1.58 -13.00 -2.31
N ILE A 113 -0.42 -12.93 -1.64
CA ILE A 113 0.90 -13.16 -2.23
C ILE A 113 1.76 -13.90 -1.23
N ALA A 114 2.29 -15.06 -1.61
CA ALA A 114 3.24 -15.76 -0.74
C ALA A 114 4.34 -16.50 -1.52
N ASN A 115 5.52 -16.51 -0.94
CA ASN A 115 6.59 -17.41 -1.35
C ASN A 115 6.32 -18.80 -0.76
N ILE A 116 6.11 -19.82 -1.60
CA ILE A 116 5.80 -21.20 -1.14
C ILE A 116 7.08 -21.98 -0.92
N THR A 117 8.02 -21.95 -1.88
CA THR A 117 9.29 -22.68 -1.79
C THR A 117 10.39 -21.98 -2.56
N SER A 118 11.52 -21.82 -1.90
CA SER A 118 12.73 -21.28 -2.49
C SER A 118 13.40 -22.24 -3.47
N SER A 119 13.19 -23.55 -3.33
CA SER A 119 13.86 -24.57 -4.16
C SER A 119 13.35 -24.58 -5.60
N TYR A 120 12.03 -24.33 -5.80
CA TYR A 120 11.38 -24.37 -7.10
C TYR A 120 10.82 -23.02 -7.54
N GLN A 121 11.02 -21.96 -6.76
CA GLN A 121 10.52 -20.61 -7.02
C GLN A 121 8.98 -20.54 -7.18
N TYR A 122 8.24 -21.34 -6.41
CA TYR A 122 6.79 -21.33 -6.42
C TYR A 122 6.26 -20.14 -5.63
N THR A 123 5.24 -19.51 -6.20
CA THR A 123 4.60 -18.32 -5.62
C THR A 123 3.09 -18.55 -5.59
N HIS A 124 2.48 -18.38 -4.41
CA HIS A 124 1.03 -18.31 -4.28
C HIS A 124 0.55 -16.90 -4.65
N LEU A 125 -0.47 -16.86 -5.49
CA LEU A 125 -1.12 -15.62 -5.93
C LEU A 125 -2.63 -15.79 -5.87
N ASP A 126 -3.34 -14.82 -5.26
CA ASP A 126 -4.79 -14.81 -5.26
C ASP A 126 -5.38 -13.42 -5.44
N VAL A 127 -6.66 -13.39 -5.83
CA VAL A 127 -7.41 -12.18 -6.11
C VAL A 127 -8.47 -11.92 -5.02
N ARG A 128 -8.15 -12.24 -3.77
CA ARG A 128 -9.05 -11.95 -2.64
C ARG A 128 -9.33 -10.46 -2.53
N THR A 129 -10.51 -10.15 -2.03
CA THR A 129 -10.93 -8.79 -1.70
C THR A 129 -11.10 -8.65 -0.18
N GLY A 130 -11.05 -7.44 0.32
CA GLY A 130 -11.35 -7.11 1.72
C GLY A 130 -10.13 -7.04 2.62
N TYR A 131 -9.16 -7.90 2.49
CA TYR A 131 -7.91 -7.83 3.23
C TYR A 131 -6.75 -8.38 2.42
N ARG A 132 -5.59 -7.83 2.61
CA ARG A 132 -4.36 -8.28 1.98
C ARG A 132 -3.74 -9.40 2.80
N TRP A 133 -3.25 -10.45 2.12
CA TRP A 133 -2.52 -11.52 2.76
C TRP A 133 -1.13 -11.67 2.14
N LEU A 134 -0.12 -11.62 2.98
CA LEU A 134 1.28 -11.79 2.59
C LEU A 134 1.87 -12.94 3.41
N GLY A 135 2.66 -13.80 2.80
CA GLY A 135 3.24 -14.93 3.50
C GLY A 135 4.55 -15.44 2.92
N ASP A 136 5.30 -16.12 3.76
CA ASP A 136 6.45 -16.93 3.36
C ASP A 136 6.28 -18.34 3.93
N GLU A 137 5.69 -19.21 3.13
CA GLU A 137 5.40 -20.59 3.53
C GLU A 137 6.65 -21.47 3.64
N THR A 138 7.82 -20.98 3.18
CA THR A 138 9.10 -21.69 3.41
C THR A 138 9.48 -21.77 4.88
N LYS A 139 8.86 -20.93 5.73
CA LYS A 139 9.10 -20.84 7.19
C LYS A 139 7.92 -21.31 8.02
N GLY A 140 6.88 -21.81 7.39
CA GLY A 140 5.62 -22.21 8.02
C GLY A 140 4.44 -21.40 7.50
N ASN A 141 3.27 -22.03 7.47
CA ASN A 141 2.07 -21.47 6.88
C ASN A 141 1.69 -20.13 7.55
N GLY A 142 1.56 -19.08 6.76
CA GLY A 142 1.20 -17.74 7.24
C GLY A 142 2.33 -16.96 7.94
N THR A 143 3.56 -17.47 7.94
CA THR A 143 4.70 -16.75 8.52
C THR A 143 5.22 -15.72 7.51
N ILE A 144 5.29 -14.46 7.91
CA ILE A 144 5.96 -13.41 7.13
C ILE A 144 7.38 -13.26 7.68
N THR A 145 8.40 -13.43 6.83
CA THR A 145 9.78 -13.24 7.23
C THR A 145 10.20 -11.77 7.20
N ASP A 146 11.24 -11.41 7.94
CA ASP A 146 11.80 -10.05 7.95
C ASP A 146 12.19 -9.58 6.53
N ASP A 147 12.65 -10.49 5.67
CA ASP A 147 12.94 -10.20 4.26
C ASP A 147 11.69 -9.80 3.48
N PHE A 148 10.55 -10.45 3.73
CA PHE A 148 9.28 -10.09 3.10
C PHE A 148 8.74 -8.76 3.62
N TYR A 149 8.82 -8.51 4.93
CA TYR A 149 8.46 -7.21 5.49
C TYR A 149 9.27 -6.08 4.83
N LYS A 150 10.58 -6.23 4.81
CA LYS A 150 11.47 -5.26 4.16
C LYS A 150 11.17 -5.07 2.68
N TYR A 151 10.84 -6.14 2.01
CA TYR A 151 10.61 -6.19 0.59
C TYR A 151 9.29 -5.51 0.18
N PHE A 152 8.23 -5.71 0.95
CA PHE A 152 6.93 -5.06 0.76
C PHE A 152 6.85 -3.68 1.43
N GLY A 153 7.94 -3.19 2.02
CA GLY A 153 7.95 -1.92 2.76
C GLY A 153 7.11 -1.98 4.03
N LEU A 154 6.88 -3.18 4.57
CA LEU A 154 6.17 -3.38 5.83
C LEU A 154 7.17 -3.42 6.99
N THR A 155 6.71 -3.07 8.17
CA THR A 155 7.48 -3.25 9.41
C THR A 155 7.15 -4.63 10.00
N SER A 156 8.17 -5.43 10.35
CA SER A 156 7.91 -6.70 11.03
C SER A 156 7.30 -6.46 12.41
N ALA A 157 6.54 -7.43 12.93
CA ALA A 157 5.99 -7.34 14.30
C ALA A 157 7.06 -7.10 15.38
N LYS A 158 8.35 -7.38 15.07
CA LYS A 158 9.50 -7.08 15.93
C LYS A 158 9.98 -5.62 15.84
N ASN A 159 9.55 -4.88 14.82
CA ASN A 159 10.00 -3.52 14.52
C ASN A 159 8.85 -2.53 14.42
N ILE A 160 7.83 -2.68 15.28
CA ILE A 160 6.80 -1.64 15.41
C ILE A 160 7.51 -0.35 15.81
N LEU A 161 7.30 0.69 15.00
CA LEU A 161 7.83 2.02 15.31
C LEU A 161 6.79 2.79 16.12
N TYR A 162 7.22 3.36 17.23
CA TYR A 162 6.37 4.18 18.08
C TYR A 162 6.52 5.65 17.71
N GLY A 163 5.40 6.32 17.56
CA GLY A 163 5.33 7.73 17.19
C GLY A 163 4.43 8.53 18.09
N ILE A 164 4.39 9.82 17.79
CA ILE A 164 3.44 10.77 18.37
C ILE A 164 2.85 11.62 17.26
N ASP A 165 1.60 12.06 17.45
CA ASP A 165 1.08 13.13 16.64
C ASP A 165 0.85 14.39 17.47
N VAL A 166 1.10 15.55 16.85
CA VAL A 166 1.17 16.82 17.54
C VAL A 166 0.57 17.97 16.75
N SER A 167 0.05 18.93 17.48
CA SER A 167 -0.51 20.16 16.94
C SER A 167 -0.18 21.35 17.85
N TYR A 168 -0.82 22.49 17.64
CA TYR A 168 -0.75 23.64 18.57
C TYR A 168 -1.13 23.27 20.02
N CYS A 169 -1.90 22.20 20.21
CA CYS A 169 -2.34 21.77 21.54
C CYS A 169 -1.19 21.45 22.48
N GLN A 170 -0.10 20.87 21.97
CA GLN A 170 1.11 20.56 22.72
C GLN A 170 2.00 21.80 22.92
N GLN A 171 1.69 22.91 22.27
CA GLN A 171 2.47 24.14 22.31
C GLN A 171 3.95 23.87 21.96
N LYS A 172 4.88 24.53 22.66
CA LYS A 172 6.30 24.37 22.41
C LYS A 172 6.84 23.03 22.90
N ILE A 173 7.41 22.26 21.99
CA ILE A 173 7.98 20.93 22.24
C ILE A 173 9.52 21.01 22.28
N ASP A 174 10.13 20.37 23.25
CA ASP A 174 11.59 20.15 23.32
C ASP A 174 11.95 18.86 22.56
N TRP A 175 12.08 18.96 21.25
CA TRP A 175 12.37 17.83 20.37
C TRP A 175 13.70 17.12 20.67
N VAL A 176 14.65 17.79 21.31
CA VAL A 176 15.91 17.16 21.77
C VAL A 176 15.61 16.18 22.90
N LYS A 177 14.76 16.57 23.85
CA LYS A 177 14.33 15.66 24.93
C LYS A 177 13.43 14.54 24.39
N VAL A 178 12.54 14.84 23.45
CA VAL A 178 11.73 13.80 22.78
C VAL A 178 12.65 12.73 22.17
N LYS A 179 13.65 13.13 21.39
CA LYS A 179 14.62 12.20 20.79
C LYS A 179 15.42 11.43 21.84
N ALA A 180 15.89 12.12 22.86
CA ALA A 180 16.69 11.52 23.95
C ALA A 180 15.88 10.50 24.79
N SER A 181 14.55 10.57 24.78
CA SER A 181 13.70 9.60 25.48
C SER A 181 13.83 8.18 24.92
N GLY A 182 14.24 8.04 23.65
CA GLY A 182 14.29 6.77 22.93
C GLY A 182 12.91 6.14 22.64
N LYS A 183 11.83 6.84 22.99
CA LYS A 183 10.45 6.32 22.87
C LYS A 183 9.75 6.72 21.56
N VAL A 184 10.28 7.71 20.84
CA VAL A 184 9.66 8.29 19.64
C VAL A 184 10.57 8.08 18.44
N SER A 185 10.09 7.30 17.49
CA SER A 185 10.76 6.98 16.22
C SER A 185 10.32 7.88 15.08
N PHE A 186 9.10 8.42 15.14
CA PHE A 186 8.53 9.32 14.14
C PHE A 186 7.51 10.29 14.75
N ALA A 187 7.15 11.32 14.00
CA ALA A 187 6.09 12.25 14.39
C ALA A 187 5.17 12.56 13.21
N LEU A 188 3.88 12.74 13.48
CA LEU A 188 2.92 13.33 12.57
C LEU A 188 2.57 14.73 13.07
N ILE A 189 2.69 15.74 12.21
CA ILE A 189 2.58 17.14 12.62
C ILE A 189 1.38 17.76 11.92
N ARG A 190 0.45 18.36 12.66
CA ARG A 190 -0.62 19.11 12.03
C ARG A 190 -0.06 20.30 11.25
N ALA A 191 -0.24 20.27 9.92
CA ALA A 191 0.19 21.37 9.07
C ALA A 191 -0.81 22.54 9.10
N GLY A 192 -2.08 22.21 9.28
CA GLY A 192 -3.14 23.22 9.36
C GLY A 192 -4.52 22.58 9.26
N PHE A 193 -5.51 23.41 8.93
CA PHE A 193 -6.91 23.02 8.85
C PHE A 193 -7.71 23.91 7.90
N GLY A 194 -8.77 23.36 7.30
CA GLY A 194 -9.69 24.12 6.45
C GLY A 194 -9.06 24.64 5.16
N LYS A 195 -9.70 25.66 4.53
CA LYS A 195 -9.40 26.11 3.17
C LYS A 195 -8.87 27.55 3.04
N ILE A 196 -8.51 28.19 4.15
CA ILE A 196 -8.06 29.59 4.19
C ILE A 196 -6.63 29.68 4.73
N LEU A 197 -5.65 29.82 3.84
CA LEU A 197 -4.23 29.81 4.19
C LEU A 197 -3.86 30.78 5.33
N LYS A 198 -4.38 32.01 5.29
CA LYS A 198 -3.94 33.09 6.20
C LYS A 198 -4.15 32.78 7.68
N ASN A 199 -5.21 32.03 8.04
CA ASN A 199 -5.63 31.86 9.43
C ASN A 199 -5.73 30.37 9.84
N GLN A 200 -5.30 29.45 8.98
CA GLN A 200 -5.55 28.02 9.19
C GLN A 200 -4.28 27.17 9.06
N VAL A 201 -3.10 27.78 9.03
CA VAL A 201 -1.82 27.07 9.31
C VAL A 201 -1.73 26.85 10.81
N ASP A 202 -1.27 25.69 11.23
CA ASP A 202 -1.07 25.41 12.65
C ASP A 202 0.05 26.32 13.22
N ASP A 203 -0.21 26.99 14.33
CA ASP A 203 0.70 27.98 14.91
C ASP A 203 2.08 27.43 15.24
N TYR A 204 2.21 26.13 15.50
CA TYR A 204 3.45 25.46 15.83
C TYR A 204 4.00 24.57 14.72
N PHE A 205 3.38 24.54 13.53
CA PHE A 205 3.81 23.66 12.45
C PHE A 205 5.28 23.85 12.07
N GLU A 206 5.68 25.08 11.81
CA GLU A 206 7.05 25.39 11.39
C GLU A 206 8.09 25.06 12.49
N GLU A 207 7.75 25.35 13.76
CA GLU A 207 8.62 25.05 14.90
C GLU A 207 8.74 23.53 15.10
N ASN A 208 7.63 22.80 15.00
CA ASN A 208 7.62 21.34 15.11
C ASN A 208 8.36 20.67 13.96
N TYR A 209 8.14 21.12 12.71
CA TYR A 209 8.87 20.62 11.56
C TYR A 209 10.39 20.84 11.71
N ALA A 210 10.80 22.07 12.00
CA ALA A 210 12.22 22.39 12.22
C ALA A 210 12.83 21.58 13.38
N GLY A 211 12.06 21.40 14.46
CA GLY A 211 12.46 20.60 15.61
C GLY A 211 12.67 19.12 15.29
N CYS A 212 11.78 18.52 14.52
CA CYS A 212 11.91 17.16 14.01
C CYS A 212 13.16 17.01 13.13
N GLN A 213 13.35 17.92 12.16
CA GLN A 213 14.51 17.88 11.27
C GLN A 213 15.81 17.98 12.06
N LYS A 214 15.92 18.96 12.98
CA LYS A 214 17.11 19.18 13.81
C LYS A 214 17.42 18.00 14.72
N SER A 215 16.41 17.32 15.26
CA SER A 215 16.56 16.18 16.16
C SER A 215 16.69 14.84 15.44
N GLY A 216 16.60 14.82 14.10
CA GLY A 216 16.62 13.60 13.30
C GLY A 216 15.46 12.65 13.62
N ILE A 217 14.26 13.20 13.88
CA ILE A 217 13.01 12.47 13.99
C ILE A 217 12.30 12.56 12.64
N PRO A 218 12.16 11.44 11.89
CA PRO A 218 11.39 11.43 10.65
C PRO A 218 9.96 11.89 10.91
N CYS A 219 9.39 12.74 10.05
CA CYS A 219 8.02 13.21 10.24
C CYS A 219 7.16 13.08 8.98
N GLY A 220 5.85 13.02 9.18
CA GLY A 220 4.78 13.27 8.23
C GLY A 220 3.97 14.48 8.66
N ALA A 221 2.86 14.71 7.97
CA ALA A 221 1.95 15.79 8.33
C ALA A 221 0.50 15.36 8.18
N PHE A 222 -0.42 16.11 8.80
CA PHE A 222 -1.85 15.93 8.58
C PHE A 222 -2.56 17.28 8.46
N TRP A 223 -3.70 17.25 7.78
CA TRP A 223 -4.55 18.40 7.54
C TRP A 223 -5.95 18.15 8.08
N TYR A 224 -6.33 18.86 9.12
CA TYR A 224 -7.65 18.75 9.74
C TYR A 224 -8.72 19.32 8.83
N SER A 225 -9.64 18.49 8.37
CA SER A 225 -10.61 18.89 7.37
C SER A 225 -11.89 19.48 7.97
N TYR A 226 -12.34 20.57 7.39
CA TYR A 226 -13.69 21.11 7.54
C TYR A 226 -14.51 21.04 6.25
N ALA A 227 -14.01 20.41 5.21
CA ALA A 227 -14.68 20.27 3.93
C ALA A 227 -16.04 19.59 4.08
N THR A 228 -17.02 20.02 3.29
CA THR A 228 -18.37 19.44 3.25
C THR A 228 -18.70 18.85 1.86
N ASN A 229 -17.76 18.92 0.94
CA ASN A 229 -17.85 18.34 -0.40
C ASN A 229 -16.45 18.23 -1.04
N ALA A 230 -16.36 17.50 -2.15
CA ALA A 230 -15.12 17.27 -2.87
C ALA A 230 -14.42 18.55 -3.37
N ALA A 231 -15.18 19.61 -3.73
CA ALA A 231 -14.59 20.86 -4.18
C ALA A 231 -13.88 21.59 -3.05
N GLU A 232 -14.46 21.61 -1.86
CA GLU A 232 -13.82 22.16 -0.65
C GLU A 232 -12.61 21.35 -0.22
N ALA A 233 -12.67 20.00 -0.29
CA ALA A 233 -11.54 19.16 0.00
C ALA A 233 -10.35 19.42 -0.95
N ARG A 234 -10.61 19.66 -2.24
CA ARG A 234 -9.56 20.10 -3.18
C ARG A 234 -8.97 21.47 -2.83
N GLN A 235 -9.79 22.40 -2.33
CA GLN A 235 -9.29 23.70 -1.86
C GLN A 235 -8.40 23.53 -0.62
N GLU A 236 -8.81 22.69 0.34
CA GLU A 236 -7.99 22.34 1.49
C GLU A 236 -6.65 21.72 1.07
N ALA A 237 -6.66 20.75 0.12
CA ALA A 237 -5.46 20.17 -0.45
C ALA A 237 -4.53 21.21 -1.07
N SER A 238 -5.09 22.18 -1.81
CA SER A 238 -4.32 23.26 -2.44
C SER A 238 -3.66 24.18 -1.40
N VAL A 239 -4.33 24.44 -0.29
CA VAL A 239 -3.77 25.23 0.83
C VAL A 239 -2.70 24.40 1.57
N CYS A 240 -2.98 23.12 1.83
CA CYS A 240 -2.02 22.19 2.42
C CYS A 240 -0.71 22.17 1.60
N LEU A 241 -0.79 22.01 0.28
CA LEU A 241 0.37 21.99 -0.61
C LEU A 241 1.22 23.28 -0.51
N GLN A 242 0.61 24.45 -0.33
CA GLN A 242 1.36 25.68 -0.13
C GLN A 242 2.15 25.67 1.18
N VAL A 243 1.59 25.11 2.25
CA VAL A 243 2.24 24.97 3.56
C VAL A 243 3.39 23.94 3.52
N LEU A 244 3.23 22.88 2.74
CA LEU A 244 4.24 21.83 2.63
C LEU A 244 5.39 22.17 1.67
N GLN A 245 5.25 23.22 0.87
CA GLN A 245 6.21 23.58 -0.17
C GLN A 245 7.64 23.75 0.39
N GLY A 246 8.62 23.14 -0.30
CA GLY A 246 10.03 23.21 0.08
C GLY A 246 10.44 22.36 1.28
N LYS A 247 9.53 21.54 1.81
CA LYS A 247 9.78 20.63 2.93
C LYS A 247 9.86 19.18 2.47
N GLN A 248 10.48 18.33 3.29
CA GLN A 248 10.61 16.89 3.06
C GLN A 248 9.95 16.12 4.19
N PHE A 249 9.10 15.15 3.86
CA PHE A 249 8.39 14.33 4.83
C PHE A 249 8.65 12.84 4.57
N ALA A 250 9.27 12.17 5.53
CA ALA A 250 9.55 10.74 5.45
C ALA A 250 8.32 9.86 5.73
N TYR A 251 7.24 10.44 6.20
CA TYR A 251 5.93 9.82 6.44
C TYR A 251 4.85 10.45 5.56
N PRO A 252 3.68 9.80 5.40
CA PRO A 252 2.61 10.29 4.55
C PRO A 252 2.06 11.66 4.98
N ILE A 253 1.30 12.27 4.08
CA ILE A 253 0.46 13.44 4.37
C ILE A 253 -0.98 12.95 4.45
N TYR A 254 -1.61 13.12 5.62
CA TYR A 254 -2.94 12.58 5.89
C TYR A 254 -4.03 13.63 5.78
N PHE A 255 -5.14 13.23 5.13
CA PHE A 255 -6.42 13.89 5.25
C PHE A 255 -7.07 13.43 6.56
N ASP A 256 -7.30 14.35 7.46
CA ASP A 256 -7.88 14.09 8.77
C ASP A 256 -9.40 14.32 8.72
N LEU A 257 -10.15 13.21 8.75
CA LEU A 257 -11.61 13.16 8.62
C LEU A 257 -12.23 12.75 9.95
N GLU A 258 -12.71 13.73 10.75
CA GLU A 258 -13.26 13.42 12.08
C GLU A 258 -14.43 14.32 12.51
N GLU A 259 -14.82 15.32 11.71
CA GLU A 259 -15.92 16.19 12.05
C GLU A 259 -17.29 15.50 11.92
N LYS A 260 -18.09 15.50 12.99
CA LYS A 260 -19.44 14.88 12.99
C LYS A 260 -20.33 15.36 11.86
N LYS A 261 -20.22 16.65 11.48
CA LYS A 261 -20.99 17.22 10.36
C LYS A 261 -20.64 16.61 9.02
N GLN A 262 -19.40 16.13 8.83
CA GLN A 262 -18.96 15.47 7.60
C GLN A 262 -19.62 14.09 7.48
N PHE A 263 -19.66 13.33 8.56
CA PHE A 263 -20.30 12.01 8.55
C PHE A 263 -21.81 12.08 8.34
N ALA A 264 -22.45 13.16 8.78
CA ALA A 264 -23.88 13.41 8.49
C ALA A 264 -24.20 13.56 6.99
N LEU A 265 -23.19 13.84 6.14
CA LEU A 265 -23.35 13.92 4.68
C LEU A 265 -23.39 12.55 4.01
N GLY A 266 -23.04 11.49 4.73
CA GLY A 266 -23.09 10.11 4.26
C GLY A 266 -21.79 9.59 3.63
N LYS A 267 -21.74 8.28 3.48
CA LYS A 267 -20.55 7.51 3.06
C LYS A 267 -19.95 7.97 1.73
N GLN A 268 -20.81 8.23 0.74
CA GLN A 268 -20.37 8.61 -0.59
C GLN A 268 -19.66 9.98 -0.57
N VAL A 269 -20.25 10.98 0.08
CA VAL A 269 -19.66 12.32 0.16
C VAL A 269 -18.35 12.32 0.95
N CYS A 270 -18.28 11.60 2.06
CA CYS A 270 -17.03 11.43 2.81
C CYS A 270 -15.93 10.83 1.93
N SER A 271 -16.24 9.77 1.17
CA SER A 271 -15.29 9.12 0.28
C SER A 271 -14.81 10.04 -0.85
N GLU A 272 -15.72 10.81 -1.44
CA GLU A 272 -15.38 11.80 -2.47
C GLU A 272 -14.48 12.93 -1.94
N MET A 273 -14.67 13.35 -0.68
CA MET A 273 -13.78 14.31 -0.03
C MET A 273 -12.37 13.74 0.17
N VAL A 274 -12.25 12.51 0.68
CA VAL A 274 -10.96 11.82 0.84
C VAL A 274 -10.25 11.71 -0.49
N GLU A 275 -10.94 11.21 -1.51
CA GLU A 275 -10.37 11.04 -2.85
C GLU A 275 -9.95 12.37 -3.46
N ALA A 276 -10.76 13.41 -3.31
CA ALA A 276 -10.47 14.76 -3.83
C ALA A 276 -9.22 15.36 -3.19
N PHE A 277 -9.04 15.22 -1.87
CA PHE A 277 -7.85 15.71 -1.17
C PHE A 277 -6.62 14.88 -1.53
N CYS A 278 -6.69 13.57 -1.34
CA CYS A 278 -5.55 12.69 -1.51
C CYS A 278 -5.05 12.66 -2.97
N SER A 279 -5.95 12.58 -3.96
CA SER A 279 -5.54 12.63 -5.38
C SER A 279 -4.88 13.96 -5.76
N THR A 280 -5.28 15.07 -5.15
CA THR A 280 -4.64 16.39 -5.38
C THR A 280 -3.21 16.39 -4.83
N LEU A 281 -2.97 15.80 -3.66
CA LEU A 281 -1.63 15.64 -3.10
C LEU A 281 -0.77 14.69 -3.94
N GLU A 282 -1.33 13.56 -4.38
CA GLU A 282 -0.61 12.60 -5.24
C GLU A 282 -0.16 13.24 -6.56
N GLN A 283 -1.02 14.04 -7.20
CA GLN A 283 -0.68 14.78 -8.42
C GLN A 283 0.48 15.77 -8.21
N ALA A 284 0.65 16.26 -7.00
CA ALA A 284 1.76 17.13 -6.60
C ALA A 284 3.00 16.35 -6.10
N GLY A 285 3.01 15.03 -6.20
CA GLY A 285 4.15 14.19 -5.81
C GLY A 285 4.22 13.84 -4.33
N TYR A 286 3.10 13.88 -3.61
CA TYR A 286 3.06 13.49 -2.21
C TYR A 286 2.44 12.10 -2.03
N TYR A 287 2.91 11.36 -1.03
CA TYR A 287 2.32 10.11 -0.56
C TYR A 287 1.16 10.46 0.38
N ALA A 288 -0.06 10.30 -0.09
CA ALA A 288 -1.26 10.70 0.63
C ALA A 288 -1.90 9.54 1.41
N GLY A 289 -2.58 9.84 2.51
CA GLY A 289 -3.30 8.90 3.34
C GLY A 289 -4.54 9.49 3.99
N LEU A 290 -5.30 8.63 4.66
CA LEU A 290 -6.52 8.96 5.38
C LEU A 290 -6.33 8.68 6.87
N TYR A 291 -6.60 9.68 7.74
CA TYR A 291 -6.84 9.47 9.16
C TYR A 291 -8.34 9.49 9.45
N CYS A 292 -8.78 8.51 10.22
CA CYS A 292 -10.14 8.44 10.75
C CYS A 292 -10.23 7.37 11.85
N SER A 293 -11.21 7.46 12.74
CA SER A 293 -11.44 6.38 13.71
C SER A 293 -12.10 5.15 13.07
N THR A 294 -11.86 3.97 13.67
CA THR A 294 -12.35 2.66 13.21
C THR A 294 -13.80 2.68 12.79
N PHE A 295 -14.69 3.16 13.68
CA PHE A 295 -16.13 3.18 13.41
C PHE A 295 -16.48 3.98 12.15
N TYR A 296 -15.86 5.15 11.96
CA TYR A 296 -16.16 6.01 10.82
C TYR A 296 -15.49 5.51 9.54
N LEU A 297 -14.31 4.91 9.60
CA LEU A 297 -13.69 4.22 8.47
C LEU A 297 -14.64 3.17 7.87
N GLU A 298 -15.18 2.29 8.69
CA GLU A 298 -16.01 1.19 8.22
C GLU A 298 -17.39 1.64 7.72
N ASN A 299 -17.98 2.62 8.38
CA ASN A 299 -19.35 3.03 8.13
C ASN A 299 -19.48 4.20 7.15
N TYR A 300 -18.48 5.08 7.06
CA TYR A 300 -18.57 6.35 6.32
C TYR A 300 -17.49 6.55 5.25
N VAL A 301 -16.62 5.58 5.03
CA VAL A 301 -15.69 5.58 3.90
C VAL A 301 -15.88 4.31 3.09
N THR A 302 -15.98 4.42 1.76
CA THR A 302 -16.13 3.26 0.88
C THR A 302 -14.90 2.37 0.91
N GLU A 303 -15.11 1.08 0.70
CA GLU A 303 -14.02 0.10 0.67
C GLU A 303 -12.98 0.44 -0.40
N SER A 304 -13.42 0.90 -1.58
CA SER A 304 -12.52 1.32 -2.67
C SER A 304 -11.55 2.42 -2.26
N VAL A 305 -12.03 3.42 -1.50
CA VAL A 305 -11.19 4.53 -1.01
C VAL A 305 -10.25 4.07 0.10
N ARG A 306 -10.75 3.25 1.04
CA ARG A 306 -9.92 2.69 2.13
C ARG A 306 -8.81 1.79 1.61
N ASN A 307 -9.06 1.04 0.54
CA ASN A 307 -8.07 0.15 -0.06
C ASN A 307 -7.07 0.88 -0.97
N ARG A 308 -7.40 2.10 -1.42
CA ARG A 308 -6.55 2.90 -2.28
C ARG A 308 -5.49 3.70 -1.52
N TYR A 309 -5.87 4.26 -0.39
CA TYR A 309 -5.00 5.14 0.40
C TYR A 309 -4.50 4.43 1.65
N THR A 310 -3.29 4.77 2.09
CA THR A 310 -2.81 4.29 3.38
C THR A 310 -3.66 4.86 4.51
N VAL A 311 -4.01 4.00 5.47
CA VAL A 311 -4.87 4.37 6.59
C VAL A 311 -4.05 4.60 7.85
N TRP A 312 -4.31 5.69 8.53
CA TRP A 312 -3.97 5.96 9.92
C TRP A 312 -5.26 5.85 10.73
N CYS A 313 -5.40 4.76 11.46
CA CYS A 313 -6.63 4.41 12.18
C CYS A 313 -6.54 4.84 13.64
N ALA A 314 -7.56 5.50 14.16
CA ALA A 314 -7.69 5.75 15.58
C ALA A 314 -8.62 4.74 16.27
N ASP A 315 -8.10 4.07 17.30
CA ASP A 315 -8.87 3.14 18.13
C ASP A 315 -8.25 3.06 19.53
N TYR A 316 -9.00 3.46 20.54
CA TYR A 316 -8.53 3.56 21.93
C TYR A 316 -9.01 2.41 22.80
N SER A 317 -9.50 1.31 22.22
CA SER A 317 -10.04 0.16 22.93
C SER A 317 -8.97 -0.81 23.46
N GLY A 318 -7.68 -0.54 23.18
CA GLY A 318 -6.55 -1.38 23.58
C GLY A 318 -6.00 -2.26 22.46
N GLU A 319 -6.78 -2.48 21.42
CA GLU A 319 -6.37 -3.12 20.14
C GLU A 319 -7.03 -2.39 18.98
N CYS A 320 -6.43 -2.44 17.80
CA CYS A 320 -7.03 -1.85 16.63
C CYS A 320 -8.13 -2.76 16.08
N GLY A 321 -9.38 -2.37 16.27
CA GLY A 321 -10.56 -3.11 15.80
C GLY A 321 -10.88 -2.90 14.33
N TYR A 322 -10.11 -2.09 13.58
CA TYR A 322 -10.33 -1.87 12.17
C TYR A 322 -10.03 -3.15 11.36
N SER A 323 -11.01 -3.61 10.59
CA SER A 323 -10.93 -4.86 9.83
C SER A 323 -10.15 -4.77 8.51
N GLY A 324 -9.84 -3.55 8.04
CA GLY A 324 -9.07 -3.30 6.82
C GLY A 324 -7.57 -3.11 7.08
N ASP A 325 -6.81 -2.90 6.01
CA ASP A 325 -5.38 -2.61 6.11
C ASP A 325 -5.13 -1.20 6.64
N TYR A 326 -4.20 -1.07 7.57
CA TYR A 326 -3.74 0.21 8.09
C TYR A 326 -2.22 0.22 8.27
N GLY A 327 -1.62 1.38 8.09
CA GLY A 327 -0.18 1.55 8.24
C GLY A 327 0.21 2.15 9.58
N ILE A 328 -0.68 2.95 10.18
CA ILE A 328 -0.49 3.55 11.51
C ILE A 328 -1.76 3.35 12.34
N TRP A 329 -1.57 3.07 13.62
CA TRP A 329 -2.61 3.01 14.63
C TRP A 329 -2.37 4.04 15.71
N GLN A 330 -3.27 5.02 15.86
CA GLN A 330 -3.34 5.91 17.01
C GLN A 330 -4.09 5.18 18.13
N LYS A 331 -3.34 4.80 19.17
CA LYS A 331 -3.82 3.84 20.17
C LYS A 331 -4.26 4.46 21.50
N GLY A 332 -4.12 5.74 21.64
CA GLY A 332 -4.44 6.48 22.87
C GLY A 332 -3.50 7.64 23.10
N CYS A 333 -3.45 8.14 24.30
CA CYS A 333 -2.58 9.25 24.69
C CYS A 333 -1.70 8.88 25.90
N GLY A 334 -0.67 9.69 26.11
CA GLY A 334 0.25 9.52 27.24
C GLY A 334 1.29 10.62 27.32
N THR A 335 2.24 10.48 28.23
CA THR A 335 3.29 11.48 28.45
C THR A 335 4.61 11.09 27.79
N ILE A 336 5.20 12.04 27.09
CA ILE A 336 6.53 11.92 26.47
C ILE A 336 7.43 13.04 27.01
N SER A 337 8.66 12.68 27.40
CA SER A 337 9.64 13.67 27.85
C SER A 337 9.90 14.71 26.77
N GLY A 338 9.75 15.98 27.07
CA GLY A 338 9.90 17.08 26.11
C GLY A 338 8.58 17.60 25.55
N VAL A 339 7.47 16.91 25.76
CA VAL A 339 6.12 17.37 25.41
C VAL A 339 5.40 17.82 26.67
N ASN A 340 4.66 18.91 26.60
CA ASN A 340 3.83 19.40 27.70
C ASN A 340 2.45 18.73 27.69
N GLY A 341 2.07 18.10 28.81
CA GLY A 341 0.81 17.40 28.93
C GLY A 341 0.78 16.06 28.19
N ASP A 342 -0.40 15.59 27.89
CA ASP A 342 -0.62 14.36 27.13
C ASP A 342 -0.44 14.61 25.62
N VAL A 343 0.03 13.59 24.95
CA VAL A 343 0.23 13.55 23.50
C VAL A 343 -0.29 12.23 22.96
N ASP A 344 -0.84 12.23 21.78
CA ASP A 344 -1.33 11.03 21.12
C ASP A 344 -0.16 10.11 20.74
N LEU A 345 -0.38 8.80 20.94
CA LEU A 345 0.62 7.74 20.77
C LEU A 345 0.23 6.84 19.61
N ASP A 346 1.18 6.67 18.70
CA ASP A 346 1.02 5.92 17.48
C ASP A 346 1.92 4.68 17.42
N GLU A 347 1.44 3.65 16.73
CA GLU A 347 2.21 2.51 16.28
C GLU A 347 2.21 2.47 14.74
N CYS A 348 3.39 2.38 14.14
CA CYS A 348 3.56 2.29 12.70
C CYS A 348 4.09 0.92 12.28
N TYR A 349 3.45 0.33 11.29
CA TYR A 349 3.67 -1.04 10.78
C TYR A 349 4.25 -1.06 9.36
N ILE A 350 4.48 0.12 8.75
CA ILE A 350 4.98 0.28 7.37
C ILE A 350 6.27 1.10 7.39
N ASP A 351 7.27 0.66 6.63
CA ASP A 351 8.51 1.43 6.42
C ASP A 351 8.29 2.56 5.40
N TYR A 352 7.49 3.55 5.79
CA TYR A 352 7.22 4.73 4.96
C TYR A 352 8.48 5.47 4.52
N PRO A 353 9.51 5.67 5.39
CA PRO A 353 10.71 6.37 4.98
C PRO A 353 11.40 5.74 3.78
N THR A 354 11.47 4.42 3.71
CA THR A 354 12.06 3.70 2.58
C THR A 354 11.19 3.82 1.33
N ILE A 355 9.87 3.63 1.46
CA ILE A 355 8.92 3.70 0.33
C ILE A 355 8.95 5.11 -0.28
N ILE A 356 8.77 6.14 0.52
CA ILE A 356 8.65 7.52 0.08
C ILE A 356 9.95 8.02 -0.57
N LYS A 357 11.11 7.75 0.05
CA LYS A 357 12.41 8.17 -0.48
C LYS A 357 12.77 7.45 -1.77
N ASN A 358 12.53 6.14 -1.86
CA ASN A 358 12.82 5.37 -3.08
C ASN A 358 11.93 5.80 -4.24
N ALA A 359 10.69 6.18 -3.96
CA ALA A 359 9.76 6.69 -4.97
C ALA A 359 10.03 8.15 -5.36
N GLY A 360 10.84 8.89 -4.59
CA GLY A 360 11.10 10.32 -4.80
C GLY A 360 9.88 11.19 -4.53
N LEU A 361 9.09 10.82 -3.52
CA LEU A 361 7.88 11.54 -3.10
C LEU A 361 8.14 12.47 -1.92
N ASN A 362 7.14 13.28 -1.54
CA ASN A 362 7.16 14.17 -0.37
C ASN A 362 8.38 15.12 -0.35
N GLY A 363 8.79 15.63 -1.50
CA GLY A 363 9.93 16.53 -1.62
C GLY A 363 11.31 15.86 -1.70
N PHE A 364 11.39 14.52 -1.65
CA PHE A 364 12.63 13.80 -1.92
C PHE A 364 12.86 13.65 -3.43
N THR A 365 14.13 13.61 -3.83
CA THR A 365 14.53 13.21 -5.18
C THR A 365 14.64 11.69 -5.26
N LYS A 366 14.18 11.12 -6.36
CA LYS A 366 14.29 9.67 -6.59
C LYS A 366 15.76 9.26 -6.52
N SER A 367 16.10 8.29 -5.67
CA SER A 367 17.44 7.74 -5.58
C SER A 367 17.78 7.07 -6.91
N ALA A 368 18.86 7.51 -7.56
CA ALA A 368 19.38 6.82 -8.72
C ALA A 368 19.79 5.40 -8.28
N THR A 369 19.14 4.38 -8.81
CA THR A 369 19.54 2.99 -8.61
C THR A 369 20.89 2.84 -9.30
N THR A 370 21.98 2.80 -8.52
CA THR A 370 23.29 2.36 -9.02
C THR A 370 23.18 0.86 -9.28
N THR A 371 22.97 0.51 -10.54
CA THR A 371 23.33 -0.81 -11.05
C THR A 371 24.84 -0.96 -10.89
N PRO A 372 25.37 -2.09 -10.42
CA PRO A 372 26.81 -2.32 -10.46
C PRO A 372 27.24 -2.38 -11.93
N GLU A 373 27.96 -1.36 -12.40
CA GLU A 373 28.62 -1.37 -13.69
C GLU A 373 29.75 -2.38 -13.68
N ASP A 374 29.64 -3.35 -14.59
CA ASP A 374 30.80 -4.09 -15.10
C ASP A 374 31.73 -3.10 -15.82
N THR A 375 32.93 -2.94 -15.27
CA THR A 375 34.03 -2.25 -15.92
C THR A 375 34.40 -2.91 -17.23
N LYS A 376 34.02 -2.33 -18.38
CA LYS A 376 34.79 -2.42 -19.63
C LYS A 376 34.77 -1.06 -20.32
N LYS A 377 35.99 -0.56 -20.50
CA LYS A 377 36.40 0.58 -21.30
C LYS A 377 36.16 0.30 -22.79
N ASP A 378 35.56 1.18 -23.55
CA ASP A 378 36.20 1.95 -24.63
C ASP A 378 35.21 2.84 -25.40
N THR A 379 35.67 4.07 -25.56
CA THR A 379 35.53 5.11 -26.60
C THR A 379 34.25 5.30 -27.43
N SER A 380 33.81 6.59 -27.35
CA SER A 380 33.21 7.47 -28.38
C SER A 380 31.85 7.10 -28.99
N ASP A 381 30.81 7.88 -28.75
CA ASP A 381 30.31 8.99 -29.55
C ASP A 381 28.99 9.58 -28.97
N THR A 382 28.88 10.85 -29.18
CA THR A 382 27.74 11.73 -28.90
C THR A 382 26.42 11.22 -29.48
N GLU A 383 25.32 11.21 -28.64
CA GLU A 383 24.04 11.79 -29.05
C GLU A 383 23.03 11.97 -27.89
N LYS A 384 22.45 13.12 -27.92
CA LYS A 384 21.33 13.78 -27.30
C LYS A 384 20.37 12.99 -26.41
N GLY A 385 20.14 13.60 -25.21
CA GLY A 385 19.10 13.28 -24.25
C GLY A 385 17.68 13.35 -24.81
N THR A 386 16.87 12.40 -24.38
CA THR A 386 15.41 12.49 -24.41
C THR A 386 14.88 12.50 -22.97
N SER A 387 13.98 13.43 -22.75
CA SER A 387 13.56 13.95 -21.47
C SER A 387 12.68 12.99 -20.67
N ASP A 388 12.85 13.02 -19.33
CA ASP A 388 12.07 12.32 -18.26
C ASP A 388 10.56 12.60 -18.27
N ASN A 389 10.04 13.31 -19.27
CA ASN A 389 8.62 13.62 -19.46
C ASN A 389 7.78 12.44 -20.00
N ASP A 390 8.41 11.40 -20.53
CA ASP A 390 7.67 10.30 -21.17
C ASP A 390 7.22 9.23 -20.17
N THR A 391 7.95 9.06 -19.07
CA THR A 391 7.58 8.13 -17.99
C THR A 391 6.38 8.66 -17.16
N LEU A 392 6.36 9.97 -16.90
CA LEU A 392 5.23 10.64 -16.26
C LEU A 392 3.98 10.64 -17.17
N LYS A 393 4.15 10.77 -18.48
CA LYS A 393 3.04 10.65 -19.44
C LYS A 393 2.47 9.24 -19.52
N GLN A 394 3.29 8.21 -19.40
CA GLN A 394 2.83 6.82 -19.39
C GLN A 394 2.05 6.49 -18.10
N ILE A 395 2.46 7.01 -16.94
CA ILE A 395 1.72 6.89 -15.69
C ILE A 395 0.40 7.66 -15.77
N LEU A 396 0.39 8.85 -16.33
CA LEU A 396 -0.82 9.65 -16.54
C LEU A 396 -1.80 9.01 -17.54
N GLN A 397 -1.31 8.36 -18.60
CA GLN A 397 -2.16 7.63 -19.57
C GLN A 397 -2.80 6.38 -18.96
N HIS A 398 -2.14 5.72 -18.00
CA HIS A 398 -2.72 4.59 -17.28
C HIS A 398 -3.86 5.02 -16.34
N VAL A 399 -3.72 6.15 -15.66
CA VAL A 399 -4.76 6.71 -14.78
C VAL A 399 -5.98 7.19 -15.58
N THR A 400 -5.77 7.83 -16.73
CA THR A 400 -6.88 8.30 -17.60
C THR A 400 -7.62 7.18 -18.33
N SER A 401 -6.98 6.02 -18.57
CA SER A 401 -7.64 4.87 -19.19
C SER A 401 -8.61 4.13 -18.25
N ILE A 402 -8.44 4.30 -16.94
CA ILE A 402 -9.35 3.77 -15.92
C ILE A 402 -10.61 4.63 -15.83
N ASP A 403 -10.49 5.95 -15.92
CA ASP A 403 -11.63 6.88 -15.92
C ASP A 403 -12.54 6.76 -17.16
N ALA A 404 -12.01 6.31 -18.30
CA ALA A 404 -12.78 6.14 -19.54
C ALA A 404 -13.60 4.84 -19.59
N LYS A 405 -13.40 3.90 -18.64
CA LYS A 405 -14.14 2.62 -18.55
C LYS A 405 -15.23 2.62 -17.49
N LEU A 406 -15.42 3.73 -16.78
CA LEU A 406 -16.44 3.93 -15.74
C LEU A 406 -17.52 4.94 -16.12
N LYS A 407 -17.67 5.22 -17.42
CA LYS A 407 -18.82 6.00 -17.97
C LYS A 407 -19.74 5.09 -18.78
#